data_623de4763cf070e7d5110bfe6d86f01c
#
_entry.id   623de4763cf070e7d5110bfe6d86f01c
#
_cell.length_a   1.000
_cell.length_b   1.000
_cell.length_c   1.000
_cell.angle_alpha   90.00
_cell.angle_beta   90.00
_cell.angle_gamma   90.00
#
_symmetry.space_group_name_H-M   'P 1'
#
loop_
_entity.id
_entity.type
_entity.pdbx_description
1 polymer ?
#
loop_
_entity_poly.entity_id
_entity_poly.type
_entity_poly.pdbx_seq_one_letter_code
_entity_poly.pdbx_strand_id
1 'polypeptide(L)'
;MIHRRELLKSAALLAAGRAFGAGADQLHFGCQTNAWPIAARDFATVLAVIRKIKDYGYDGFETGFANVEGQFEHAAEARRQIDGIGARFFGVHIFLLQYDAETHVAPAALYERVAAGGALLGAEHLILSGTPPADDAGRKRKAEALNRAGAYAGQAGLRLAYHNHGPEVEHNGTEIEFLLRETDPSKVWFLLDAGHAFHAGADVPAFVRRHHTRLAGMHLRDYKNGEQVPLGMGDFPLRAVADAIRQTGWHGWVLNEEERLTSKPGDSAVKPARDALFRAFGKGV
;
A
#
# COMPACT_ATOMS: atom_id res chain seq x y z
N MET A 1 -0.80 29.52 -4.03
CA MET A 1 -0.86 28.58 -2.87
C MET A 1 -2.32 28.37 -2.50
N ILE A 2 -2.86 27.20 -2.74
CA ILE A 2 -4.22 26.83 -2.32
C ILE A 2 -4.20 26.68 -0.79
N HIS A 3 -5.03 27.44 -0.09
CA HIS A 3 -5.09 27.37 1.37
C HIS A 3 -5.60 25.98 1.80
N ARG A 4 -4.99 25.39 2.87
CA ARG A 4 -5.35 24.09 3.49
C ARG A 4 -6.87 23.87 3.64
N ARG A 5 -7.62 24.94 3.97
CA ARG A 5 -9.09 24.90 4.09
C ARG A 5 -9.83 24.65 2.79
N GLU A 6 -9.32 25.15 1.67
CA GLU A 6 -9.96 24.97 0.36
C GLU A 6 -9.70 23.57 -0.21
N LEU A 7 -8.51 22.99 0.01
CA LEU A 7 -8.21 21.59 -0.32
C LEU A 7 -9.12 20.62 0.45
N LEU A 8 -9.35 20.87 1.74
CA LEU A 8 -10.24 20.03 2.58
C LEU A 8 -11.72 20.14 2.17
N LYS A 9 -12.19 21.32 1.81
CA LYS A 9 -13.56 21.50 1.31
C LYS A 9 -13.80 20.80 -0.01
N SER A 10 -12.82 20.85 -0.92
CA SER A 10 -12.88 20.14 -2.22
C SER A 10 -12.83 18.63 -2.06
N ALA A 11 -12.02 18.11 -1.14
CA ALA A 11 -11.94 16.69 -0.82
C ALA A 11 -13.25 16.19 -0.19
N ALA A 12 -13.84 16.94 0.74
CA ALA A 12 -15.09 16.57 1.41
C ALA A 12 -16.29 16.54 0.46
N LEU A 13 -16.35 17.44 -0.54
CA LEU A 13 -17.42 17.42 -1.55
C LEU A 13 -17.33 16.22 -2.51
N LEU A 14 -16.11 15.75 -2.81
CA LEU A 14 -15.88 14.57 -3.66
C LEU A 14 -16.09 13.24 -2.91
N ALA A 15 -15.89 13.23 -1.60
CA ALA A 15 -16.07 12.04 -0.75
C ALA A 15 -17.56 11.67 -0.55
N ALA A 16 -18.48 12.63 -0.66
CA ALA A 16 -19.91 12.41 -0.43
C ALA A 16 -20.60 11.50 -1.48
N GLY A 17 -19.90 11.04 -2.52
CA GLY A 17 -20.44 10.19 -3.58
C GLY A 17 -19.85 8.76 -3.67
N ARG A 18 -18.83 8.43 -2.89
CA ARG A 18 -18.25 7.08 -2.90
C ARG A 18 -18.85 6.20 -1.81
N ALA A 19 -19.88 5.47 -2.14
CA ALA A 19 -20.20 4.26 -1.41
C ALA A 19 -19.02 3.27 -1.59
N PHE A 20 -18.31 2.92 -0.52
CA PHE A 20 -17.32 1.83 -0.47
C PHE A 20 -17.97 0.44 -0.67
N GLY A 21 -18.95 0.34 -1.58
CA GLY A 21 -19.84 -0.80 -1.66
C GLY A 21 -19.85 -1.58 -2.96
N ALA A 22 -19.14 -1.17 -4.00
CA ALA A 22 -19.13 -1.93 -5.25
C ALA A 22 -17.84 -2.77 -5.33
N GLY A 23 -17.88 -4.05 -4.93
CA GLY A 23 -16.80 -5.00 -5.02
C GLY A 23 -16.32 -5.60 -3.68
N ALA A 24 -17.15 -5.55 -2.62
CA ALA A 24 -16.78 -6.09 -1.31
C ALA A 24 -16.54 -7.61 -1.27
N ASP A 25 -16.96 -8.35 -2.31
CA ASP A 25 -16.92 -9.81 -2.32
C ASP A 25 -15.85 -10.39 -3.27
N GLN A 26 -14.85 -9.61 -3.68
CA GLN A 26 -13.87 -10.04 -4.67
C GLN A 26 -12.45 -9.59 -4.32
N LEU A 27 -11.46 -10.49 -4.54
CA LEU A 27 -10.06 -10.11 -4.49
C LEU A 27 -9.71 -9.19 -5.66
N HIS A 28 -8.94 -8.14 -5.37
CA HIS A 28 -8.38 -7.25 -6.37
C HIS A 28 -6.87 -7.45 -6.48
N PHE A 29 -6.35 -7.44 -7.68
CA PHE A 29 -4.92 -7.60 -7.94
C PHE A 29 -4.34 -6.27 -8.40
N GLY A 30 -3.33 -5.81 -7.70
CA GLY A 30 -2.64 -4.56 -8.00
C GLY A 30 -1.14 -4.74 -8.20
N CYS A 31 -0.51 -3.66 -8.63
CA CYS A 31 0.95 -3.60 -8.75
C CYS A 31 1.46 -2.26 -8.22
N GLN A 32 2.49 -2.32 -7.39
CA GLN A 32 3.24 -1.16 -6.94
C GLN A 32 4.20 -0.70 -8.05
N THR A 33 4.38 0.61 -8.20
CA THR A 33 5.19 1.19 -9.29
C THR A 33 6.71 1.14 -9.06
N ASN A 34 7.19 0.62 -7.93
CA ASN A 34 8.61 0.63 -7.55
C ASN A 34 9.54 -0.06 -8.54
N ALA A 35 9.05 -1.05 -9.28
CA ALA A 35 9.84 -1.76 -10.28
C ALA A 35 10.36 -0.87 -11.41
N TRP A 36 9.70 0.25 -11.69
CA TRP A 36 10.07 1.17 -12.77
C TRP A 36 10.78 2.42 -12.27
N PRO A 37 11.81 2.90 -12.99
CA PRO A 37 12.45 4.16 -12.66
C PRO A 37 11.51 5.33 -13.01
N ILE A 38 10.89 5.91 -12.00
CA ILE A 38 10.07 7.12 -12.12
C ILE A 38 10.82 8.25 -11.42
N ALA A 39 11.14 9.30 -12.17
CA ALA A 39 11.70 10.50 -11.57
C ALA A 39 10.62 11.23 -10.76
N ALA A 40 11.00 11.87 -9.66
CA ALA A 40 10.07 12.64 -8.86
C ALA A 40 9.33 13.67 -9.73
N ARG A 41 8.01 13.72 -9.61
CA ARG A 41 7.11 14.60 -10.37
C ARG A 41 7.04 14.34 -11.89
N ASP A 42 7.60 13.25 -12.37
CA ASP A 42 7.42 12.82 -13.77
C ASP A 42 6.10 12.09 -13.96
N PHE A 43 5.02 12.84 -14.00
CA PHE A 43 3.67 12.29 -14.11
C PHE A 43 3.41 11.58 -15.46
N ALA A 44 4.08 11.98 -16.52
CA ALA A 44 3.95 11.31 -17.82
C ALA A 44 4.45 9.86 -17.75
N THR A 45 5.59 9.64 -17.10
CA THR A 45 6.11 8.27 -16.83
C THR A 45 5.19 7.51 -15.89
N VAL A 46 4.61 8.15 -14.85
CA VAL A 46 3.61 7.50 -13.99
C VAL A 46 2.44 6.95 -14.82
N LEU A 47 1.85 7.78 -15.70
CA LEU A 47 0.74 7.35 -16.56
C LEU A 47 1.14 6.22 -17.51
N ALA A 48 2.36 6.25 -18.05
CA ALA A 48 2.88 5.17 -18.91
C ALA A 48 3.01 3.85 -18.13
N VAL A 49 3.50 3.90 -16.88
CA VAL A 49 3.60 2.73 -16.00
C VAL A 49 2.21 2.20 -15.62
N ILE A 50 1.25 3.07 -15.30
CA ILE A 50 -0.12 2.65 -14.99
C ILE A 50 -0.77 1.93 -16.18
N ARG A 51 -0.54 2.41 -17.43
CA ARG A 51 -1.01 1.71 -18.63
C ARG A 51 -0.41 0.31 -18.73
N LYS A 52 0.90 0.15 -18.52
CA LYS A 52 1.54 -1.17 -18.51
C LYS A 52 0.95 -2.09 -17.43
N ILE A 53 0.74 -1.58 -16.22
CA ILE A 53 0.10 -2.33 -15.13
C ILE A 53 -1.30 -2.82 -15.59
N LYS A 54 -2.08 -1.93 -16.20
CA LYS A 54 -3.41 -2.29 -16.75
C LYS A 54 -3.31 -3.32 -17.86
N ASP A 55 -2.38 -3.16 -18.80
CA ASP A 55 -2.15 -4.08 -19.92
C ASP A 55 -1.70 -5.48 -19.45
N TYR A 56 -1.05 -5.56 -18.28
CA TYR A 56 -0.70 -6.84 -17.63
C TYR A 56 -1.89 -7.49 -16.91
N GLY A 57 -3.08 -6.88 -16.95
CA GLY A 57 -4.31 -7.44 -16.39
C GLY A 57 -4.50 -7.20 -14.90
N TYR A 58 -3.74 -6.29 -14.29
CA TYR A 58 -4.01 -5.85 -12.95
C TYR A 58 -5.26 -4.96 -12.87
N ASP A 59 -5.94 -5.00 -11.74
CA ASP A 59 -7.15 -4.19 -11.48
C ASP A 59 -6.80 -2.76 -11.09
N GLY A 60 -5.59 -2.55 -10.51
CA GLY A 60 -5.16 -1.25 -10.04
C GLY A 60 -3.67 -1.16 -9.73
N PHE A 61 -3.29 -0.02 -9.16
CA PHE A 61 -1.92 0.32 -8.88
C PHE A 61 -1.77 1.04 -7.54
N GLU A 62 -0.54 1.02 -7.03
CA GLU A 62 -0.06 1.83 -5.91
C GLU A 62 1.17 2.62 -6.36
N THR A 63 1.36 3.84 -5.82
CA THR A 63 2.55 4.62 -6.13
C THR A 63 3.01 5.48 -4.96
N GLY A 64 4.31 5.78 -4.91
CA GLY A 64 4.87 6.71 -3.95
C GLY A 64 4.34 8.13 -4.14
N PHE A 65 4.14 8.87 -3.04
CA PHE A 65 3.60 10.24 -3.10
C PHE A 65 4.45 11.19 -3.94
N ALA A 66 5.78 11.03 -3.91
CA ALA A 66 6.71 11.89 -4.68
C ALA A 66 6.48 11.82 -6.20
N ASN A 67 5.89 10.73 -6.69
CA ASN A 67 5.57 10.54 -8.11
C ASN A 67 4.36 11.38 -8.54
N VAL A 68 3.46 11.71 -7.63
CA VAL A 68 2.15 12.32 -7.93
C VAL A 68 1.92 13.67 -7.24
N GLU A 69 2.71 14.05 -6.24
CA GLU A 69 2.50 15.29 -5.47
C GLU A 69 2.51 16.56 -6.32
N GLY A 70 3.24 16.57 -7.44
CA GLY A 70 3.24 17.68 -8.40
C GLY A 70 1.89 17.90 -9.08
N GLN A 71 0.95 16.96 -8.98
CA GLN A 71 -0.38 17.03 -9.57
C GLN A 71 -1.46 17.48 -8.58
N PHE A 72 -1.15 17.67 -7.31
CA PHE A 72 -2.16 18.02 -6.31
C PHE A 72 -2.86 19.37 -6.60
N GLU A 73 -2.14 20.32 -7.21
CA GLU A 73 -2.71 21.61 -7.62
C GLU A 73 -3.52 21.52 -8.94
N HIS A 74 -3.33 20.45 -9.71
CA HIS A 74 -4.00 20.18 -10.99
C HIS A 74 -4.80 18.86 -10.95
N ALA A 75 -5.27 18.48 -9.76
CA ALA A 75 -5.79 17.15 -9.47
C ALA A 75 -6.96 16.74 -10.39
N ALA A 76 -7.82 17.64 -10.79
CA ALA A 76 -8.97 17.32 -11.65
C ALA A 76 -8.53 16.80 -13.03
N GLU A 77 -7.49 17.40 -13.63
CA GLU A 77 -6.94 16.93 -14.91
C GLU A 77 -6.19 15.61 -14.75
N ALA A 78 -5.30 15.53 -13.76
CA ALA A 78 -4.56 14.32 -13.47
C ALA A 78 -5.49 13.13 -13.17
N ARG A 79 -6.58 13.38 -12.42
CA ARG A 79 -7.62 12.39 -12.13
C ARG A 79 -8.28 11.86 -13.40
N ARG A 80 -8.68 12.75 -14.33
CA ARG A 80 -9.26 12.30 -15.61
C ARG A 80 -8.30 11.44 -16.41
N GLN A 81 -7.00 11.75 -16.40
CA GLN A 81 -5.98 10.96 -17.10
C GLN A 81 -5.82 9.57 -16.46
N ILE A 82 -5.81 9.47 -15.13
CA ILE A 82 -5.76 8.19 -14.40
C ILE A 82 -7.04 7.38 -14.69
N ASP A 83 -8.21 7.98 -14.51
CA ASP A 83 -9.50 7.31 -14.72
C ASP A 83 -9.65 6.82 -16.17
N GLY A 84 -9.13 7.57 -17.16
CA GLY A 84 -9.12 7.21 -18.57
C GLY A 84 -8.31 5.94 -18.90
N ILE A 85 -7.37 5.53 -18.03
CA ILE A 85 -6.65 4.26 -18.17
C ILE A 85 -7.50 3.07 -17.67
N GLY A 86 -8.43 3.31 -16.76
CA GLY A 86 -9.30 2.28 -16.19
C GLY A 86 -8.62 1.36 -15.18
N ALA A 87 -7.54 1.82 -14.55
CA ALA A 87 -6.91 1.18 -13.41
C ALA A 87 -7.30 1.89 -12.11
N ARG A 88 -7.69 1.14 -11.07
CA ARG A 88 -8.05 1.72 -9.76
C ARG A 88 -6.78 2.21 -9.05
N PHE A 89 -6.85 3.33 -8.40
CA PHE A 89 -5.76 3.86 -7.59
C PHE A 89 -5.89 3.33 -6.16
N PHE A 90 -5.26 2.18 -5.86
CA PHE A 90 -5.32 1.57 -4.54
C PHE A 90 -4.82 2.50 -3.46
N GLY A 91 -3.62 3.08 -3.61
CA GLY A 91 -3.08 3.90 -2.55
C GLY A 91 -1.89 4.78 -2.94
N VAL A 92 -1.80 5.90 -2.24
CA VAL A 92 -0.65 6.79 -2.27
C VAL A 92 0.22 6.52 -1.04
N HIS A 93 1.48 6.14 -1.27
CA HIS A 93 2.38 5.65 -0.24
C HIS A 93 3.38 6.74 0.20
N ILE A 94 3.45 6.99 1.50
CA ILE A 94 4.49 7.80 2.11
C ILE A 94 5.56 6.88 2.67
N PHE A 95 6.65 6.74 1.92
CA PHE A 95 7.90 6.15 2.35
C PHE A 95 8.94 7.25 2.46
N LEU A 96 9.65 7.34 3.58
CA LEU A 96 10.64 8.38 3.86
C LEU A 96 11.98 7.75 4.25
N LEU A 97 13.06 8.46 3.95
CA LEU A 97 14.40 8.10 4.45
C LEU A 97 14.53 8.38 5.96
N GLN A 98 13.79 9.37 6.46
CA GLN A 98 13.75 9.74 7.88
C GLN A 98 12.32 10.03 8.30
N TYR A 99 11.90 9.40 9.39
CA TYR A 99 10.61 9.62 10.01
C TYR A 99 10.74 10.55 11.23
N ASP A 100 9.62 11.04 11.72
CA ASP A 100 9.58 11.80 12.96
C ASP A 100 10.12 10.95 14.12
N ALA A 101 11.09 11.49 14.85
CA ALA A 101 11.82 10.73 15.87
C ALA A 101 10.97 10.37 17.11
N GLU A 102 9.88 11.09 17.35
CA GLU A 102 8.99 10.85 18.51
C GLU A 102 7.88 9.86 18.15
N THR A 103 7.28 10.02 16.96
CA THR A 103 6.12 9.23 16.55
C THR A 103 6.47 8.06 15.63
N HIS A 104 7.67 8.02 15.09
CA HIS A 104 8.17 6.99 14.16
C HIS A 104 7.36 6.83 12.87
N VAL A 105 6.55 7.80 12.53
CA VAL A 105 5.77 7.88 11.26
C VAL A 105 6.02 9.22 10.57
N ALA A 106 5.40 9.44 9.42
CA ALA A 106 5.50 10.70 8.70
C ALA A 106 4.94 11.87 9.53
N PRO A 107 5.57 13.06 9.46
CA PRO A 107 5.04 14.27 10.12
C PRO A 107 3.61 14.61 9.67
N ALA A 108 2.79 15.13 10.58
CA ALA A 108 1.37 15.41 10.33
C ALA A 108 1.15 16.30 9.10
N ALA A 109 1.94 17.35 8.94
CA ALA A 109 1.83 18.27 7.79
C ALA A 109 2.02 17.54 6.44
N LEU A 110 2.85 16.50 6.41
CA LEU A 110 3.08 15.70 5.20
C LEU A 110 1.90 14.77 4.93
N TYR A 111 1.52 13.92 5.89
CA TYR A 111 0.45 12.96 5.62
C TYR A 111 -0.91 13.63 5.37
N GLU A 112 -1.19 14.77 6.01
CA GLU A 112 -2.40 15.57 5.75
C GLU A 112 -2.42 16.10 4.30
N ARG A 113 -1.30 16.66 3.83
CA ARG A 113 -1.17 17.14 2.45
C ARG A 113 -1.31 16.01 1.44
N VAL A 114 -0.67 14.88 1.69
CA VAL A 114 -0.70 13.72 0.79
C VAL A 114 -2.08 13.06 0.80
N ALA A 115 -2.75 12.96 1.94
CA ALA A 115 -4.12 12.44 2.02
C ALA A 115 -5.07 13.32 1.20
N ALA A 116 -5.04 14.64 1.38
CA ALA A 116 -5.89 15.55 0.64
C ALA A 116 -5.64 15.48 -0.88
N GLY A 117 -4.37 15.51 -1.31
CA GLY A 117 -4.01 15.42 -2.73
C GLY A 117 -4.32 14.05 -3.32
N GLY A 118 -4.00 12.96 -2.61
CA GLY A 118 -4.28 11.58 -3.04
C GLY A 118 -5.77 11.31 -3.22
N ALA A 119 -6.62 11.81 -2.32
CA ALA A 119 -8.07 11.72 -2.44
C ALA A 119 -8.58 12.41 -3.72
N LEU A 120 -8.08 13.59 -4.03
CA LEU A 120 -8.43 14.32 -5.26
C LEU A 120 -8.00 13.54 -6.52
N LEU A 121 -6.86 12.84 -6.47
CA LEU A 121 -6.39 11.97 -7.56
C LEU A 121 -7.12 10.64 -7.63
N GLY A 122 -7.95 10.32 -6.64
CA GLY A 122 -8.76 9.11 -6.62
C GLY A 122 -8.16 7.90 -5.92
N ALA A 123 -7.12 8.09 -5.14
CA ALA A 123 -6.62 7.03 -4.27
C ALA A 123 -7.73 6.54 -3.32
N GLU A 124 -7.67 5.27 -2.96
CA GLU A 124 -8.56 4.64 -1.95
C GLU A 124 -7.93 4.67 -0.57
N HIS A 125 -6.59 4.60 -0.51
CA HIS A 125 -5.83 4.52 0.73
C HIS A 125 -4.72 5.56 0.80
N LEU A 126 -4.50 6.06 2.01
CA LEU A 126 -3.23 6.65 2.42
C LEU A 126 -2.39 5.53 3.04
N ILE A 127 -1.20 5.29 2.50
CA ILE A 127 -0.30 4.27 3.01
C ILE A 127 0.84 4.94 3.75
N LEU A 128 1.06 4.54 5.01
CA LEU A 128 2.16 5.03 5.83
C LEU A 128 3.09 3.87 6.18
N SER A 129 4.37 4.06 5.93
CA SER A 129 5.44 3.30 6.55
C SER A 129 6.00 4.05 7.75
N GLY A 130 6.83 3.38 8.53
CA GLY A 130 7.47 3.97 9.69
C GLY A 130 8.75 3.24 10.09
N THR A 131 9.26 3.56 11.28
CA THR A 131 10.39 2.86 11.90
C THR A 131 9.96 2.25 13.23
N PRO A 132 10.56 1.13 13.66
CA PRO A 132 10.24 0.53 14.96
C PRO A 132 10.78 1.39 16.11
N PRO A 133 9.95 1.70 17.13
CA PRO A 133 10.38 2.32 18.35
C PRO A 133 11.19 1.36 19.24
N ALA A 134 12.07 1.90 20.07
CA ALA A 134 12.91 1.10 20.95
C ALA A 134 12.15 0.45 22.13
N ASP A 135 11.03 1.04 22.54
CA ASP A 135 10.29 0.65 23.76
C ASP A 135 8.76 0.75 23.59
N ASP A 136 8.03 0.26 24.58
CA ASP A 136 6.56 0.28 24.58
C ASP A 136 5.98 1.70 24.64
N ALA A 137 6.67 2.65 25.27
CA ALA A 137 6.23 4.03 25.28
C ALA A 137 6.28 4.66 23.89
N GLY A 138 7.34 4.36 23.12
CA GLY A 138 7.45 4.73 21.71
C GLY A 138 6.38 4.05 20.86
N ARG A 139 6.16 2.73 21.04
CA ARG A 139 5.09 1.99 20.31
C ARG A 139 3.71 2.61 20.58
N LYS A 140 3.44 3.02 21.81
CA LYS A 140 2.19 3.69 22.16
C LYS A 140 2.05 5.04 21.45
N ARG A 141 3.10 5.89 21.45
CA ARG A 141 3.10 7.16 20.71
C ARG A 141 2.88 6.94 19.22
N LYS A 142 3.50 5.90 18.63
CA LYS A 142 3.30 5.53 17.23
C LYS A 142 1.85 5.12 16.98
N ALA A 143 1.24 4.27 17.81
CA ALA A 143 -0.16 3.87 17.68
C ALA A 143 -1.11 5.07 17.76
N GLU A 144 -0.88 6.01 18.70
CA GLU A 144 -1.65 7.24 18.81
C GLU A 144 -1.50 8.14 17.58
N ALA A 145 -0.27 8.23 17.02
CA ALA A 145 -0.02 8.98 15.78
C ALA A 145 -0.74 8.35 14.58
N LEU A 146 -0.74 7.02 14.47
CA LEU A 146 -1.48 6.30 13.43
C LEU A 146 -3.00 6.51 13.58
N ASN A 147 -3.54 6.49 14.80
CA ASN A 147 -4.95 6.78 15.04
C ASN A 147 -5.34 8.22 14.61
N ARG A 148 -4.45 9.21 14.86
CA ARG A 148 -4.66 10.58 14.36
C ARG A 148 -4.61 10.67 12.84
N ALA A 149 -3.62 10.02 12.23
CA ALA A 149 -3.48 9.98 10.77
C ALA A 149 -4.68 9.27 10.12
N GLY A 150 -5.18 8.17 10.72
CA GLY A 150 -6.35 7.45 10.26
C GLY A 150 -7.64 8.27 10.33
N ALA A 151 -7.83 9.02 11.42
CA ALA A 151 -8.94 9.95 11.55
C ALA A 151 -8.89 11.05 10.46
N TYR A 152 -7.70 11.57 10.17
CA TYR A 152 -7.54 12.57 9.12
C TYR A 152 -7.77 11.98 7.71
N ALA A 153 -7.20 10.80 7.44
CA ALA A 153 -7.42 10.10 6.18
C ALA A 153 -8.93 9.86 5.93
N GLY A 154 -9.68 9.44 6.96
CA GLY A 154 -11.12 9.28 6.90
C GLY A 154 -11.87 10.57 6.56
N GLN A 155 -11.45 11.71 7.11
CA GLN A 155 -12.01 13.02 6.76
C GLN A 155 -11.73 13.41 5.30
N ALA A 156 -10.60 12.97 4.74
CA ALA A 156 -10.28 13.17 3.33
C ALA A 156 -10.94 12.15 2.40
N GLY A 157 -11.69 11.16 2.93
CA GLY A 157 -12.34 10.11 2.16
C GLY A 157 -11.42 8.93 1.80
N LEU A 158 -10.31 8.77 2.51
CA LEU A 158 -9.37 7.64 2.38
C LEU A 158 -9.44 6.72 3.59
N ARG A 159 -8.93 5.50 3.43
CA ARG A 159 -8.56 4.64 4.56
C ARG A 159 -7.07 4.76 4.81
N LEU A 160 -6.64 4.78 6.08
CA LEU A 160 -5.23 4.63 6.41
C LEU A 160 -4.86 3.15 6.41
N ALA A 161 -3.79 2.78 5.72
CA ALA A 161 -3.15 1.49 5.81
C ALA A 161 -1.69 1.65 6.26
N TYR A 162 -1.33 1.02 7.39
CA TYR A 162 0.06 0.98 7.85
C TYR A 162 0.80 -0.17 7.16
N HIS A 163 1.92 0.13 6.51
CA HIS A 163 2.77 -0.82 5.81
C HIS A 163 4.00 -1.15 6.66
N ASN A 164 4.20 -2.44 6.94
CA ASN A 164 5.35 -2.93 7.69
C ASN A 164 6.56 -3.19 6.80
N HIS A 165 7.74 -3.14 7.41
CA HIS A 165 8.97 -3.74 6.91
C HIS A 165 9.39 -4.91 7.80
N GLY A 166 10.58 -5.47 7.57
CA GLY A 166 11.10 -6.59 8.36
C GLY A 166 11.17 -6.32 9.86
N PRO A 167 11.77 -5.21 10.30
CA PRO A 167 11.97 -4.95 11.74
C PRO A 167 10.71 -4.93 12.59
N GLU A 168 9.56 -4.51 12.04
CA GLU A 168 8.28 -4.52 12.78
C GLU A 168 7.74 -5.93 13.03
N VAL A 169 8.22 -6.91 12.26
CA VAL A 169 7.76 -8.31 12.32
C VAL A 169 8.77 -9.22 13.00
N GLU A 170 10.03 -8.78 13.17
CA GLU A 170 11.04 -9.49 13.95
C GLU A 170 10.58 -9.72 15.40
N HIS A 171 11.29 -10.59 16.11
CA HIS A 171 10.99 -10.93 17.51
C HIS A 171 9.54 -11.39 17.73
N ASN A 172 9.05 -12.30 16.87
CA ASN A 172 7.68 -12.81 16.87
C ASN A 172 6.61 -11.74 16.61
N GLY A 173 6.95 -10.70 15.85
CA GLY A 173 6.01 -9.64 15.48
C GLY A 173 5.67 -8.68 16.62
N THR A 174 6.59 -8.48 17.57
CA THR A 174 6.32 -7.68 18.78
C THR A 174 5.71 -6.33 18.48
N GLU A 175 6.20 -5.61 17.46
CA GLU A 175 5.66 -4.30 17.14
C GLU A 175 4.34 -4.39 16.36
N ILE A 176 4.27 -5.21 15.31
CA ILE A 176 3.05 -5.28 14.50
C ILE A 176 1.86 -5.79 15.31
N GLU A 177 2.07 -6.76 16.23
CA GLU A 177 1.03 -7.26 17.14
C GLU A 177 0.61 -6.17 18.16
N PHE A 178 1.56 -5.35 18.62
CA PHE A 178 1.26 -4.20 19.47
C PHE A 178 0.39 -3.18 18.72
N LEU A 179 0.77 -2.80 17.50
CA LEU A 179 0.01 -1.84 16.69
C LEU A 179 -1.38 -2.36 16.33
N LEU A 180 -1.51 -3.65 16.00
CA LEU A 180 -2.80 -4.29 15.73
C LEU A 180 -3.75 -4.21 16.92
N ARG A 181 -3.22 -4.34 18.16
CA ARG A 181 -4.00 -4.28 19.40
C ARG A 181 -4.33 -2.84 19.82
N GLU A 182 -3.39 -1.90 19.71
CA GLU A 182 -3.50 -0.56 20.27
C GLU A 182 -4.08 0.49 19.30
N THR A 183 -4.18 0.15 18.00
CA THR A 183 -4.80 1.06 17.03
C THR A 183 -6.29 0.81 16.88
N ASP A 184 -7.05 1.88 16.70
CA ASP A 184 -8.49 1.85 16.46
C ASP A 184 -8.81 1.16 15.11
N PRO A 185 -9.51 0.01 15.12
CA PRO A 185 -9.79 -0.75 13.90
C PRO A 185 -10.72 -0.02 12.92
N SER A 186 -11.40 1.02 13.35
CA SER A 186 -12.21 1.86 12.47
C SER A 186 -11.39 2.92 11.73
N LYS A 187 -10.14 3.17 12.15
CA LYS A 187 -9.28 4.22 11.62
C LYS A 187 -8.01 3.70 10.94
N VAL A 188 -7.49 2.57 11.43
CA VAL A 188 -6.20 2.04 10.97
C VAL A 188 -6.36 0.61 10.48
N TRP A 189 -6.07 0.40 9.23
CA TRP A 189 -5.90 -0.90 8.59
C TRP A 189 -4.41 -1.16 8.37
N PHE A 190 -4.08 -2.36 7.94
CA PHE A 190 -2.71 -2.76 7.65
C PHE A 190 -2.58 -3.18 6.19
N LEU A 191 -1.54 -2.72 5.55
CA LEU A 191 -1.03 -3.25 4.29
C LEU A 191 0.15 -4.16 4.65
N LEU A 192 -0.12 -5.46 4.80
CA LEU A 192 0.92 -6.42 5.17
C LEU A 192 1.92 -6.57 4.02
N ASP A 193 3.16 -6.14 4.22
CA ASP A 193 4.24 -6.64 3.36
C ASP A 193 4.58 -8.07 3.79
N ALA A 194 3.97 -9.00 3.07
CA ALA A 194 4.10 -10.43 3.35
C ALA A 194 5.50 -10.96 3.01
N GLY A 195 6.17 -10.36 2.03
CA GLY A 195 7.53 -10.73 1.68
C GLY A 195 8.54 -10.28 2.74
N HIS A 196 8.45 -9.04 3.23
CA HIS A 196 9.27 -8.59 4.36
C HIS A 196 9.00 -9.40 5.62
N ALA A 197 7.73 -9.72 5.90
CA ALA A 197 7.36 -10.56 7.04
C ALA A 197 7.96 -11.97 6.92
N PHE A 198 7.88 -12.60 5.74
CA PHE A 198 8.50 -13.89 5.47
C PHE A 198 10.03 -13.83 5.64
N HIS A 199 10.68 -12.83 5.08
CA HIS A 199 12.13 -12.65 5.18
C HIS A 199 12.59 -12.45 6.63
N ALA A 200 11.76 -11.82 7.46
CA ALA A 200 11.95 -11.67 8.91
C ALA A 200 11.60 -12.94 9.72
N GLY A 201 11.22 -14.04 9.06
CA GLY A 201 10.94 -15.32 9.69
C GLY A 201 9.51 -15.54 10.18
N ALA A 202 8.55 -14.69 9.79
CA ALA A 202 7.15 -14.86 10.19
C ALA A 202 6.44 -15.99 9.42
N ASP A 203 5.54 -16.70 10.09
CA ASP A 203 4.55 -17.58 9.44
C ASP A 203 3.41 -16.72 8.84
N VAL A 204 3.62 -16.28 7.60
CA VAL A 204 2.69 -15.40 6.89
C VAL A 204 1.29 -16.03 6.74
N PRO A 205 1.13 -17.31 6.34
CA PRO A 205 -0.18 -17.94 6.32
C PRO A 205 -0.90 -17.90 7.66
N ALA A 206 -0.20 -18.15 8.78
CA ALA A 206 -0.79 -18.07 10.11
C ALA A 206 -1.16 -16.62 10.49
N PHE A 207 -0.33 -15.65 10.13
CA PHE A 207 -0.61 -14.23 10.35
C PHE A 207 -1.88 -13.81 9.61
N VAL A 208 -2.02 -14.18 8.32
CA VAL A 208 -3.22 -13.89 7.50
C VAL A 208 -4.47 -14.48 8.16
N ARG A 209 -4.43 -15.76 8.56
CA ARG A 209 -5.60 -16.39 9.23
C ARG A 209 -6.02 -15.66 10.50
N ARG A 210 -5.07 -15.12 11.26
CA ARG A 210 -5.33 -14.44 12.55
C ARG A 210 -5.84 -13.01 12.36
N HIS A 211 -5.29 -12.28 11.39
CA HIS A 211 -5.44 -10.82 11.30
C HIS A 211 -6.15 -10.32 10.03
N HIS A 212 -6.69 -11.21 9.19
CA HIS A 212 -7.31 -10.84 7.91
C HIS A 212 -8.34 -9.71 8.01
N THR A 213 -9.08 -9.61 9.11
CA THR A 213 -10.09 -8.55 9.30
C THR A 213 -9.50 -7.15 9.49
N ARG A 214 -8.19 -7.05 9.74
CA ARG A 214 -7.46 -5.79 9.89
C ARG A 214 -6.67 -5.42 8.62
N LEU A 215 -6.67 -6.28 7.59
CA LEU A 215 -5.90 -6.06 6.37
C LEU A 215 -6.71 -5.29 5.33
N ALA A 216 -6.16 -4.18 4.85
CA ALA A 216 -6.62 -3.46 3.66
C ALA A 216 -6.08 -4.12 2.38
N GLY A 217 -4.88 -4.67 2.46
CA GLY A 217 -4.19 -5.32 1.37
C GLY A 217 -2.94 -6.05 1.83
N MET A 218 -2.28 -6.68 0.87
CA MET A 218 -0.98 -7.32 1.07
C MET A 218 -0.04 -6.98 -0.08
N HIS A 219 1.21 -6.65 0.24
CA HIS A 219 2.31 -6.65 -0.72
C HIS A 219 2.94 -8.03 -0.77
N LEU A 220 3.11 -8.54 -1.98
CA LEU A 220 3.78 -9.82 -2.23
C LEU A 220 5.07 -9.56 -2.99
N ARG A 221 6.17 -10.01 -2.43
CA ARG A 221 7.52 -10.06 -3.00
C ARG A 221 8.19 -11.35 -2.58
N ASP A 222 9.29 -11.71 -3.19
CA ASP A 222 9.95 -12.99 -2.96
C ASP A 222 11.45 -12.82 -2.66
N TYR A 223 11.99 -13.78 -1.93
CA TYR A 223 13.40 -13.83 -1.55
C TYR A 223 13.97 -15.22 -1.81
N LYS A 224 15.23 -15.25 -2.24
CA LYS A 224 16.02 -16.46 -2.39
C LYS A 224 17.42 -16.24 -1.88
N ASN A 225 17.86 -17.08 -0.94
CA ASN A 225 19.19 -16.93 -0.30
C ASN A 225 19.42 -15.53 0.31
N GLY A 226 18.39 -14.91 0.86
CA GLY A 226 18.47 -13.57 1.43
C GLY A 226 18.38 -12.41 0.43
N GLU A 227 18.39 -12.69 -0.87
CA GLU A 227 18.26 -11.66 -1.92
C GLU A 227 16.84 -11.62 -2.47
N GLN A 228 16.36 -10.42 -2.78
CA GLN A 228 15.07 -10.25 -3.43
C GLN A 228 15.11 -10.76 -4.88
N VAL A 229 14.12 -11.55 -5.23
CA VAL A 229 13.89 -12.08 -6.59
C VAL A 229 12.44 -11.82 -7.01
N PRO A 230 12.10 -11.86 -8.31
CA PRO A 230 10.72 -11.75 -8.73
C PRO A 230 9.83 -12.79 -8.07
N LEU A 231 8.61 -12.39 -7.70
CA LEU A 231 7.63 -13.25 -7.03
C LEU A 231 7.44 -14.58 -7.77
N GLY A 232 7.51 -15.68 -7.03
CA GLY A 232 7.45 -17.04 -7.55
C GLY A 232 8.78 -17.62 -8.04
N MET A 233 9.89 -16.89 -7.87
CA MET A 233 11.24 -17.35 -8.19
C MET A 233 12.08 -17.67 -6.94
N GLY A 234 11.57 -17.42 -5.76
CA GLY A 234 12.21 -17.63 -4.49
C GLY A 234 11.52 -18.68 -3.63
N ASP A 235 11.62 -18.46 -2.33
CA ASP A 235 11.17 -19.40 -1.31
C ASP A 235 9.88 -18.91 -0.60
N PHE A 236 9.31 -17.78 -1.01
CA PHE A 236 8.06 -17.24 -0.43
C PHE A 236 6.91 -18.24 -0.63
N PRO A 237 6.17 -18.61 0.42
CA PRO A 237 5.14 -19.64 0.37
C PRO A 237 3.84 -19.15 -0.29
N LEU A 238 3.93 -18.64 -1.53
CA LEU A 238 2.85 -17.98 -2.26
C LEU A 238 1.55 -18.79 -2.29
N ARG A 239 1.65 -20.12 -2.54
CA ARG A 239 0.48 -21.00 -2.58
C ARG A 239 -0.18 -21.11 -1.19
N ALA A 240 0.60 -21.29 -0.13
CA ALA A 240 0.07 -21.39 1.23
C ALA A 240 -0.59 -20.08 1.69
N VAL A 241 -0.05 -18.93 1.27
CA VAL A 241 -0.68 -17.61 1.51
C VAL A 241 -2.00 -17.50 0.75
N ALA A 242 -2.05 -17.88 -0.54
CA ALA A 242 -3.28 -17.89 -1.31
C ALA A 242 -4.34 -18.84 -0.71
N ASP A 243 -3.92 -19.99 -0.18
CA ASP A 243 -4.82 -20.93 0.52
C ASP A 243 -5.35 -20.34 1.83
N ALA A 244 -4.49 -19.66 2.61
CA ALA A 244 -4.92 -18.97 3.84
C ALA A 244 -5.97 -17.88 3.54
N ILE A 245 -5.76 -17.10 2.47
CA ILE A 245 -6.73 -16.09 2.02
C ILE A 245 -8.06 -16.73 1.68
N ARG A 246 -8.07 -17.81 0.88
CA ARG A 246 -9.31 -18.54 0.53
C ARG A 246 -10.03 -19.09 1.75
N GLN A 247 -9.27 -19.64 2.72
CA GLN A 247 -9.84 -20.21 3.96
C GLN A 247 -10.50 -19.17 4.84
N THR A 248 -9.99 -17.93 4.87
CA THR A 248 -10.57 -16.86 5.68
C THR A 248 -11.76 -16.17 5.00
N GLY A 249 -11.95 -16.36 3.70
CA GLY A 249 -12.89 -15.59 2.92
C GLY A 249 -12.58 -14.10 2.85
N TRP A 250 -11.31 -13.71 3.11
CA TRP A 250 -10.91 -12.32 3.06
C TRP A 250 -10.96 -11.78 1.62
N HIS A 251 -11.50 -10.60 1.50
CA HIS A 251 -11.61 -9.83 0.26
C HIS A 251 -10.86 -8.51 0.43
N GLY A 252 -9.91 -8.26 -0.45
CA GLY A 252 -9.07 -7.07 -0.37
C GLY A 252 -8.11 -7.00 -1.56
N TRP A 253 -7.05 -6.24 -1.39
CA TRP A 253 -6.05 -6.05 -2.42
C TRP A 253 -4.83 -6.95 -2.22
N VAL A 254 -4.44 -7.66 -3.25
CA VAL A 254 -3.18 -8.39 -3.33
C VAL A 254 -2.31 -7.70 -4.36
N LEU A 255 -1.23 -7.05 -3.90
CA LEU A 255 -0.39 -6.23 -4.74
C LEU A 255 0.97 -6.90 -4.95
N ASN A 256 1.36 -7.02 -6.20
CA ASN A 256 2.74 -7.37 -6.55
C ASN A 256 3.64 -6.15 -6.30
N GLU A 257 4.67 -6.31 -5.50
CA GLU A 257 5.67 -5.27 -5.27
C GLU A 257 7.06 -5.78 -5.60
N GLU A 258 7.53 -5.43 -6.79
CA GLU A 258 8.89 -5.66 -7.21
C GLU A 258 9.73 -4.40 -6.99
N GLU A 259 10.91 -4.59 -6.41
CA GLU A 259 11.88 -3.50 -6.34
C GLU A 259 12.57 -3.29 -7.68
N ARG A 260 13.06 -2.09 -7.88
CA ARG A 260 13.93 -1.78 -9.00
C ARG A 260 15.29 -2.46 -8.82
N LEU A 261 15.39 -3.71 -9.25
CA LEU A 261 16.64 -4.44 -9.26
C LEU A 261 17.49 -3.94 -10.45
N THR A 262 18.75 -3.60 -10.19
CA THR A 262 19.71 -3.19 -11.25
C THR A 262 19.89 -4.25 -12.33
N SER A 263 19.68 -5.52 -11.98
CA SER A 263 19.78 -6.67 -12.86
C SER A 263 18.52 -6.98 -13.66
N LYS A 264 17.35 -6.46 -13.26
CA LYS A 264 16.05 -6.76 -13.89
C LYS A 264 15.17 -5.49 -13.92
N PRO A 265 15.16 -4.77 -15.02
CA PRO A 265 14.29 -3.59 -15.18
C PRO A 265 12.81 -4.00 -15.22
N GLY A 266 11.99 -3.17 -14.59
CA GLY A 266 10.54 -3.21 -14.43
C GLY A 266 9.77 -4.36 -15.08
N ASP A 267 9.58 -4.31 -16.40
CA ASP A 267 8.79 -5.31 -17.13
C ASP A 267 9.32 -6.74 -16.99
N SER A 268 10.65 -6.93 -16.92
CA SER A 268 11.28 -8.25 -16.78
C SER A 268 11.15 -8.85 -15.37
N ALA A 269 10.88 -8.03 -14.37
CA ALA A 269 10.56 -8.49 -13.02
C ALA A 269 9.05 -8.70 -12.86
N VAL A 270 8.24 -7.72 -13.28
CA VAL A 270 6.80 -7.71 -13.02
C VAL A 270 6.03 -8.77 -13.83
N LYS A 271 6.39 -9.04 -15.09
CA LYS A 271 5.68 -10.02 -15.89
C LYS A 271 5.71 -11.44 -15.31
N PRO A 272 6.88 -12.03 -14.98
CA PRO A 272 6.92 -13.36 -14.36
C PRO A 272 6.26 -13.39 -12.98
N ALA A 273 6.40 -12.31 -12.21
CA ALA A 273 5.77 -12.16 -10.90
C ALA A 273 4.24 -12.14 -11.02
N ARG A 274 3.69 -11.40 -11.99
CA ARG A 274 2.26 -11.40 -12.31
C ARG A 274 1.76 -12.81 -12.64
N ASP A 275 2.49 -13.54 -13.47
CA ASP A 275 2.11 -14.89 -13.89
C ASP A 275 2.10 -15.86 -12.70
N ALA A 276 3.07 -15.74 -11.79
CA ALA A 276 3.11 -16.54 -10.56
C ALA A 276 1.92 -16.19 -9.65
N LEU A 277 1.67 -14.90 -9.45
CA LEU A 277 0.55 -14.40 -8.66
C LEU A 277 -0.79 -14.92 -9.19
N PHE A 278 -1.08 -14.71 -10.48
CA PHE A 278 -2.34 -15.08 -11.08
C PHE A 278 -2.56 -16.60 -11.04
N ARG A 279 -1.54 -17.42 -11.34
CA ARG A 279 -1.62 -18.88 -11.18
C ARG A 279 -1.93 -19.30 -9.73
N ALA A 280 -1.31 -18.69 -8.74
CA ALA A 280 -1.54 -19.04 -7.32
C ALA A 280 -2.97 -18.76 -6.88
N PHE A 281 -3.59 -17.72 -7.44
CA PHE A 281 -4.97 -17.33 -7.13
C PHE A 281 -6.03 -17.85 -8.12
N GLY A 282 -5.64 -18.61 -9.16
CA GLY A 282 -6.56 -19.18 -10.13
C GLY A 282 -7.10 -18.13 -11.13
N LYS A 283 -6.47 -16.98 -11.28
CA LYS A 283 -6.78 -16.00 -12.31
C LYS A 283 -6.11 -16.44 -13.62
N GLY A 284 -6.82 -16.36 -14.74
CA GLY A 284 -6.23 -16.69 -16.06
C GLY A 284 -4.98 -15.85 -16.35
N VAL A 285 -3.98 -16.48 -16.99
CA VAL A 285 -2.67 -15.87 -17.34
C VAL A 285 -2.66 -15.43 -18.79
#